data_86d14411b977af757ce68ae109467261
#
_entry.id   86d14411b977af757ce68ae109467261
#
_cell.length_a   1.000
_cell.length_b   1.000
_cell.length_c   1.000
_cell.angle_alpha   90.00
_cell.angle_beta   90.00
_cell.angle_gamma   90.00
#
_symmetry.space_group_name_H-M   'P 1'
#
loop_
_entity.id
_entity.type
_entity.pdbx_description
1 polymer ?
#
loop_
_entity_poly.entity_id
_entity_poly.type
_entity_poly.pdbx_seq_one_letter_code
_entity_poly.pdbx_strand_id
1 'polypeptide(L)'
;SCLDGLTGITNRRQFDDFLDQEWRRAVRESTPVSLIMFDIDRFKTYNDSKGHTAGDECLKQVATAVTGAVNRPGDLVARYGGDEF
;
A
#
# COMPACT_ATOMS: atom_id res chain seq x y z
N SER A 1 6.52 14.72 -0.88
CA SER A 1 5.15 14.25 -0.81
C SER A 1 5.03 12.96 0.00
N CYS A 2 3.92 12.77 0.66
CA CYS A 2 3.61 11.56 1.43
C CYS A 2 2.72 10.59 0.65
N LEU A 3 2.17 11.02 -0.48
CA LEU A 3 1.16 10.25 -1.20
C LEU A 3 1.69 9.75 -2.54
N ASP A 4 1.21 8.55 -2.91
CA ASP A 4 1.45 7.99 -4.23
C ASP A 4 0.66 8.79 -5.28
N GLY A 5 1.34 9.20 -6.35
CA GLY A 5 0.75 10.08 -7.35
C GLY A 5 -0.39 9.46 -8.15
N LEU A 6 -0.41 8.15 -8.29
CA LEU A 6 -1.46 7.47 -9.07
C LEU A 6 -2.67 7.13 -8.21
N THR A 7 -2.44 6.51 -7.06
CA THR A 7 -3.52 5.97 -6.23
C THR A 7 -3.98 6.92 -5.13
N GLY A 8 -3.17 7.91 -4.79
CA GLY A 8 -3.46 8.85 -3.71
C GLY A 8 -3.30 8.29 -2.31
N ILE A 9 -2.97 7.02 -2.16
CA ILE A 9 -2.67 6.46 -0.84
C ILE A 9 -1.21 6.72 -0.47
N THR A 10 -0.80 6.36 0.72
CA THR A 10 0.56 6.57 1.22
C THR A 10 1.59 5.99 0.26
N ASN A 11 2.68 6.71 0.02
CA ASN A 11 3.77 6.22 -0.80
C ASN A 11 4.77 5.40 0.02
N ARG A 12 5.74 4.77 -0.67
CA ARG A 12 6.73 3.90 -0.03
C ARG A 12 7.55 4.63 1.04
N ARG A 13 8.01 5.85 0.74
CA ARG A 13 8.87 6.59 1.67
C ARG A 13 8.14 6.88 2.97
N GLN A 14 6.91 7.35 2.88
CA GLN A 14 6.11 7.62 4.07
C GLN A 14 5.78 6.33 4.83
N PHE A 15 5.56 5.24 4.10
CA PHE A 15 5.35 3.95 4.72
C PHE A 15 6.57 3.50 5.52
N ASP A 16 7.77 3.63 4.94
CA ASP A 16 9.01 3.23 5.62
C ASP A 16 9.20 4.04 6.91
N ASP A 17 8.95 5.35 6.86
CA ASP A 17 9.03 6.21 8.04
C ASP A 17 8.01 5.82 9.11
N PHE A 18 6.79 5.56 8.67
CA PHE A 18 5.70 5.14 9.57
C PHE A 18 6.04 3.81 10.25
N LEU A 19 6.51 2.83 9.47
CA LEU A 19 6.86 1.52 10.01
C LEU A 19 7.98 1.62 11.03
N ASP A 20 8.99 2.45 10.77
CA ASP A 20 10.09 2.67 11.71
C ASP A 20 9.56 3.22 13.04
N GLN A 21 8.70 4.22 12.99
CA GLN A 21 8.09 4.80 14.19
C GLN A 21 7.24 3.78 14.95
N GLU A 22 6.40 3.02 14.23
CA GLU A 22 5.54 2.01 14.83
C GLU A 22 6.35 0.87 15.44
N TRP A 23 7.44 0.48 14.81
CA TRP A 23 8.34 -0.53 15.35
C TRP A 23 8.95 -0.08 16.66
N ARG A 24 9.47 1.14 16.70
CA ARG A 24 10.06 1.71 17.93
C ARG A 24 9.05 1.81 19.04
N ARG A 25 7.84 2.25 18.74
CA ARG A 25 6.77 2.34 19.71
C ARG A 25 6.39 0.95 20.25
N ALA A 26 6.27 -0.03 19.36
CA ALA A 26 5.93 -1.39 19.77
C ALA A 26 7.00 -2.00 20.68
N VAL A 27 8.28 -1.76 20.37
CA VAL A 27 9.37 -2.21 21.25
C VAL A 27 9.27 -1.54 22.61
N ARG A 28 9.05 -0.23 22.64
CA ARG A 28 8.96 0.53 23.90
C ARG A 28 7.77 0.10 24.75
N GLU A 29 6.64 -0.18 24.12
CA GLU A 29 5.39 -0.50 24.82
C GLU A 29 5.15 -2.00 24.94
N SER A 30 6.01 -2.83 24.39
CA SER A 30 5.87 -4.29 24.36
C SER A 30 4.56 -4.72 23.70
N THR A 31 4.20 -4.07 22.59
CA THR A 31 3.00 -4.38 21.81
C THR A 31 3.38 -4.98 20.45
N PRO A 32 2.48 -5.76 19.84
CA PRO A 32 2.75 -6.35 18.54
C PRO A 32 2.57 -5.34 17.40
N VAL A 33 3.29 -5.57 16.30
CA VAL A 33 3.07 -4.90 15.01
C VAL A 33 2.81 -5.98 13.98
N SER A 34 1.82 -5.78 13.14
CA SER A 34 1.53 -6.67 12.01
C SER A 34 1.78 -5.94 10.70
N LEU A 35 2.40 -6.63 9.77
CA LEU A 35 2.70 -6.12 8.44
C LEU A 35 2.23 -7.12 7.40
N ILE A 36 1.48 -6.65 6.41
CA ILE A 36 1.06 -7.46 5.27
C ILE A 36 1.58 -6.81 4.02
N MET A 37 2.32 -7.57 3.22
CA MET A 37 2.71 -7.15 1.88
C MET A 37 2.08 -8.08 0.86
N PHE A 38 1.55 -7.51 -0.22
CA PHE A 38 0.96 -8.29 -1.29
C PHE A 38 1.20 -7.62 -2.64
N ASP A 39 1.08 -8.40 -3.71
CA ASP A 39 1.12 -7.87 -5.06
C ASP A 39 -0.09 -8.38 -5.85
N ILE A 40 -0.35 -7.74 -6.98
CA ILE A 40 -1.47 -8.11 -7.84
C ILE A 40 -1.00 -9.24 -8.76
N ASP A 41 -1.62 -10.39 -8.64
CA ASP A 41 -1.29 -11.55 -9.46
C ASP A 41 -1.41 -11.23 -10.94
N ARG A 42 -0.35 -11.57 -11.69
CA ARG A 42 -0.31 -11.44 -13.15
C ARG A 42 -0.59 -10.01 -13.64
N PHE A 43 -0.18 -9.02 -12.86
CA PHE A 43 -0.44 -7.63 -13.24
C PHE A 43 0.23 -7.27 -14.55
N LYS A 44 1.47 -7.72 -14.79
CA LYS A 44 2.17 -7.49 -16.06
C LYS A 44 1.39 -8.06 -17.24
N THR A 45 0.88 -9.29 -17.11
CA THR A 45 0.06 -9.92 -18.14
C THR A 45 -1.21 -9.13 -18.40
N TYR A 46 -1.87 -8.66 -17.35
CA TYR A 46 -3.06 -7.81 -17.46
C TYR A 46 -2.74 -6.51 -18.21
N ASN A 47 -1.66 -5.84 -17.82
CA ASN A 47 -1.20 -4.61 -18.48
C ASN A 47 -0.89 -4.84 -19.97
N ASP A 48 -0.16 -5.91 -20.28
CA ASP A 48 0.20 -6.23 -21.65
C ASP A 48 -1.04 -6.51 -22.52
N SER A 49 -2.06 -7.12 -21.93
CA SER A 49 -3.30 -7.48 -22.62
C SER A 49 -4.29 -6.32 -22.73
N LYS A 50 -4.44 -5.53 -21.67
CA LYS A 50 -5.48 -4.50 -21.57
C LYS A 50 -4.97 -3.08 -21.73
N GLY A 51 -3.65 -2.86 -21.67
CA GLY A 51 -3.03 -1.55 -21.78
C GLY A 51 -2.79 -0.88 -20.44
N HIS A 52 -1.93 0.15 -20.45
CA HIS A 52 -1.51 0.85 -19.23
C HIS A 52 -2.64 1.61 -18.57
N THR A 53 -3.58 2.16 -19.34
CA THR A 53 -4.73 2.87 -18.77
C THR A 53 -5.59 1.94 -17.92
N ALA A 54 -5.86 0.73 -18.43
CA ALA A 54 -6.61 -0.28 -17.66
C ALA A 54 -5.81 -0.75 -16.44
N GLY A 55 -4.49 -0.89 -16.58
CA GLY A 55 -3.62 -1.22 -15.47
C GLY A 55 -3.66 -0.17 -14.37
N ASP A 56 -3.60 1.10 -14.74
CA ASP A 56 -3.69 2.21 -13.79
C ASP A 56 -5.02 2.20 -13.04
N GLU A 57 -6.12 1.95 -13.75
CA GLU A 57 -7.43 1.85 -13.13
C GLU A 57 -7.51 0.65 -12.17
N CYS A 58 -6.89 -0.46 -12.54
CA CYS A 58 -6.79 -1.62 -11.65
C CYS A 58 -6.08 -1.27 -10.36
N LEU A 59 -4.94 -0.57 -10.44
CA LEU A 59 -4.18 -0.14 -9.26
C LEU A 59 -5.01 0.77 -8.37
N LYS A 60 -5.75 1.71 -8.95
CA LYS A 60 -6.63 2.61 -8.20
C LYS A 60 -7.75 1.83 -7.50
N GLN A 61 -8.35 0.86 -8.17
CA GLN A 61 -9.41 0.04 -7.59
C GLN A 61 -8.89 -0.82 -6.43
N VAL A 62 -7.70 -1.41 -6.58
CA VAL A 62 -7.07 -2.17 -5.51
C VAL A 62 -6.80 -1.28 -4.30
N ALA A 63 -6.24 -0.10 -4.54
CA ALA A 63 -5.97 0.86 -3.46
C ALA A 63 -7.25 1.26 -2.71
N THR A 64 -8.33 1.50 -3.44
CA THR A 64 -9.63 1.84 -2.85
C THR A 64 -10.18 0.66 -2.03
N ALA A 65 -10.12 -0.54 -2.58
CA ALA A 65 -10.65 -1.73 -1.91
C ALA A 65 -9.89 -2.02 -0.61
N VAL A 66 -8.57 -1.97 -0.66
CA VAL A 66 -7.73 -2.25 0.53
C VAL A 66 -7.93 -1.16 1.58
N THR A 67 -7.98 0.10 1.17
CA THR A 67 -8.23 1.22 2.09
C THR A 67 -9.58 1.06 2.79
N GLY A 68 -10.59 0.61 2.06
CA GLY A 68 -11.90 0.35 2.65
C GLY A 68 -11.94 -0.82 3.63
N ALA A 69 -11.02 -1.78 3.48
CA ALA A 69 -10.92 -2.93 4.37
C ALA A 69 -10.09 -2.65 5.62
N VAL A 70 -9.21 -1.64 5.57
CA VAL A 70 -8.32 -1.27 6.67
C VAL A 70 -8.79 0.06 7.23
N ASN A 71 -9.62 0.02 8.26
CA ASN A 71 -10.34 1.21 8.75
C ASN A 71 -10.13 1.51 10.23
N ARG A 72 -9.20 0.83 10.91
CA ARG A 72 -8.92 1.16 12.31
C ARG A 72 -7.97 2.35 12.39
N PRO A 73 -8.17 3.26 13.38
CA PRO A 73 -7.22 4.34 13.61
C PRO A 73 -5.83 3.78 13.88
N GLY A 74 -4.83 4.36 13.25
CA GLY A 74 -3.45 3.90 13.41
C GLY A 74 -3.02 2.84 12.40
N ASP A 75 -3.94 2.22 11.67
CA ASP A 75 -3.59 1.33 10.57
C ASP A 75 -3.33 2.16 9.30
N LEU A 76 -2.45 1.66 8.44
CA LEU A 76 -2.03 2.41 7.26
C LEU A 76 -1.93 1.49 6.06
N VAL A 77 -2.38 1.98 4.90
CA VAL A 77 -2.26 1.31 3.61
C VAL A 77 -1.35 2.12 2.71
N ALA A 78 -0.41 1.47 2.06
CA ALA A 78 0.53 2.13 1.17
C ALA A 78 0.72 1.36 -0.12
N ARG A 79 1.11 2.09 -1.17
CA ARG A 79 1.63 1.49 -2.38
C ARG A 79 3.15 1.42 -2.25
N TYR A 80 3.71 0.21 -2.25
CA TYR A 80 5.13 0.02 -2.00
C TYR A 80 5.96 0.01 -3.27
N GLY A 81 5.43 -0.52 -4.36
CA GLY A 81 6.08 -0.59 -5.66
C GLY A 81 5.02 -0.54 -6.75
N GLY A 82 5.36 -0.90 -7.97
CA GLY A 82 4.46 -0.85 -9.11
C GLY A 82 3.08 -1.48 -8.83
N ASP A 83 3.06 -2.77 -8.56
CA ASP A 83 1.85 -3.53 -8.22
C ASP A 83 1.89 -4.10 -6.81
N GLU A 84 2.78 -3.57 -5.97
CA GLU A 84 2.98 -4.02 -4.59
C GLU A 84 2.34 -3.04 -3.61
N PHE A 85 1.65 -3.60 -2.64
CA PHE A 85 0.99 -2.87 -1.57
C PHE A 85 1.36 -3.44 -0.22
#